data_b205365a0d443bd2659d6bc543f6591b
#
_entry.id   b205365a0d443bd2659d6bc543f6591b
#
_cell.length_a   1.000
_cell.length_b   1.000
_cell.length_c   1.000
_cell.angle_alpha   90.00
_cell.angle_beta   90.00
_cell.angle_gamma   90.00
#
_symmetry.space_group_name_H-M   'P 1'
#
loop_
_entity.id
_entity.type
_entity.pdbx_description
1 polymer ?
#
loop_
_entity_poly.entity_id
_entity_poly.type
_entity_poly.pdbx_seq_one_letter_code
_entity_poly.pdbx_strand_id
1 'polypeptide(L)'
;MTAVNTVSGAISPDELGITLMHEHILYGYPGWEGDQSIAPLDRDLIVNNAVETLTRLKNEHGLQSYVDATALDGGRMPEICKEVSEKSGVQIICATGYYYEGEGSPVYWKFRASLGDIREELYELFMREVTVGIRDTGIKAGVIKVGSSKDVITDYEKLMFETAA
;
A
#
# COMPACT_ATOMS: atom_id res chain seq x y z
N MET A 1 -14.51 6.81 18.45
CA MET A 1 -13.15 7.36 18.32
C MET A 1 -12.63 6.98 16.95
N THR A 2 -12.01 7.91 16.26
CA THR A 2 -11.35 7.64 14.97
C THR A 2 -10.12 6.76 15.24
N ALA A 3 -9.96 5.68 14.50
CA ALA A 3 -8.82 4.79 14.65
C ALA A 3 -8.08 4.69 13.30
N VAL A 4 -6.77 4.43 13.34
CA VAL A 4 -5.93 4.22 12.17
C VAL A 4 -5.58 2.73 12.09
N ASN A 5 -5.88 2.10 10.97
CA ASN A 5 -5.50 0.72 10.73
C ASN A 5 -3.99 0.63 10.51
N THR A 6 -3.32 -0.22 11.27
CA THR A 6 -1.94 -0.64 11.03
C THR A 6 -1.89 -2.13 10.73
N VAL A 7 -0.75 -2.63 10.29
CA VAL A 7 -0.56 -4.06 10.02
C VAL A 7 -0.69 -4.93 11.27
N SER A 8 -0.54 -4.34 12.46
CA SER A 8 -0.63 -5.00 13.76
C SER A 8 -1.95 -4.77 14.48
N GLY A 9 -2.88 -4.04 13.87
CA GLY A 9 -4.19 -3.69 14.43
C GLY A 9 -4.47 -2.20 14.37
N ALA A 10 -5.61 -1.78 14.88
CA ALA A 10 -5.99 -0.38 14.90
C ALA A 10 -5.40 0.35 16.11
N ILE A 11 -4.89 1.56 15.90
CA ILE A 11 -4.33 2.43 16.94
C ILE A 11 -5.06 3.78 16.97
N SER A 12 -4.91 4.53 18.06
CA SER A 12 -5.34 5.93 18.13
C SER A 12 -4.47 6.81 17.22
N PRO A 13 -5.01 7.85 16.57
CA PRO A 13 -4.18 8.84 15.87
C PRO A 13 -3.07 9.46 16.73
N ASP A 14 -3.28 9.59 18.02
CA ASP A 14 -2.27 10.13 18.96
C ASP A 14 -1.07 9.21 19.16
N GLU A 15 -1.19 7.94 18.76
CA GLU A 15 -0.12 6.94 18.84
C GLU A 15 0.78 6.92 17.58
N LEU A 16 0.42 7.68 16.53
CA LEU A 16 1.21 7.73 15.29
C LEU A 16 2.61 8.33 15.49
N GLY A 17 2.71 9.38 16.29
CA GLY A 17 3.97 10.07 16.55
C GLY A 17 4.69 10.57 15.30
N ILE A 18 6.02 10.52 15.28
CA ILE A 18 6.82 10.87 14.10
C ILE A 18 6.59 9.82 13.02
N THR A 19 6.04 10.27 11.89
CA THR A 19 5.56 9.40 10.81
C THR A 19 6.22 9.73 9.47
N LEU A 20 6.79 8.73 8.81
CA LEU A 20 7.11 8.80 7.38
C LEU A 20 5.86 8.50 6.57
N MET A 21 5.41 9.50 5.81
CA MET A 21 4.08 9.47 5.17
C MET A 21 4.04 8.82 3.79
N HIS A 22 5.17 8.54 3.17
CA HIS A 22 5.21 7.97 1.83
C HIS A 22 6.54 7.27 1.57
N GLU A 23 6.56 5.98 1.83
CA GLU A 23 7.72 5.11 1.65
C GLU A 23 7.29 3.74 1.12
N HIS A 24 8.26 2.88 0.82
CA HIS A 24 8.02 1.53 0.31
C HIS A 24 9.01 0.55 0.91
N ILE A 25 8.54 -0.54 1.53
CA ILE A 25 9.40 -1.67 1.91
C ILE A 25 9.81 -2.43 0.66
N LEU A 26 8.85 -2.66 -0.22
CA LEU A 26 9.05 -3.25 -1.52
C LEU A 26 8.17 -2.52 -2.52
N TYR A 27 8.75 -2.19 -3.67
CA TYR A 27 8.01 -1.67 -4.80
C TYR A 27 8.41 -2.41 -6.07
N GLY A 28 7.42 -2.84 -6.85
CA GLY A 28 7.61 -3.47 -8.15
C GLY A 28 6.61 -2.93 -9.16
N TYR A 29 7.08 -2.56 -10.35
CA TYR A 29 6.17 -2.20 -11.44
C TYR A 29 5.33 -3.41 -11.87
N PRO A 30 4.09 -3.21 -12.38
CA PRO A 30 3.23 -4.29 -12.85
C PRO A 30 3.95 -5.22 -13.83
N GLY A 31 3.91 -6.51 -13.54
CA GLY A 31 4.63 -7.53 -14.33
C GLY A 31 5.96 -8.01 -13.74
N TRP A 32 6.44 -7.35 -12.66
CA TRP A 32 7.68 -7.75 -11.99
C TRP A 32 7.67 -9.22 -11.50
N GLU A 33 6.49 -9.77 -11.24
CA GLU A 33 6.35 -11.16 -10.82
C GLU A 33 6.84 -12.16 -11.87
N GLY A 34 6.83 -11.77 -13.15
CA GLY A 34 7.35 -12.60 -14.24
C GLY A 34 8.86 -12.80 -14.20
N ASP A 35 9.58 -11.89 -13.56
CA ASP A 35 11.04 -11.92 -13.43
C ASP A 35 11.52 -12.92 -12.35
N GLN A 36 10.66 -13.36 -11.47
CA GLN A 36 11.01 -14.23 -10.34
C GLN A 36 11.56 -15.60 -10.76
N SER A 37 11.37 -16.02 -12.01
CA SER A 37 12.02 -17.22 -12.56
C SER A 37 13.54 -17.06 -12.71
N ILE A 38 14.03 -15.82 -12.83
CA ILE A 38 15.45 -15.48 -13.01
C ILE A 38 16.02 -14.89 -11.73
N ALA A 39 15.27 -13.99 -11.11
CA ALA A 39 15.60 -13.27 -9.89
C ALA A 39 14.51 -13.48 -8.83
N PRO A 40 14.47 -14.63 -8.15
CA PRO A 40 13.46 -14.92 -7.15
C PRO A 40 13.56 -13.92 -5.99
N LEU A 41 12.40 -13.53 -5.47
CA LEU A 41 12.31 -12.61 -4.34
C LEU A 41 13.00 -13.21 -3.11
N ASP A 42 14.06 -12.57 -2.63
CA ASP A 42 14.70 -12.92 -1.36
C ASP A 42 13.95 -12.21 -0.21
N ARG A 43 12.96 -12.92 0.32
CA ARG A 43 12.10 -12.41 1.38
C ARG A 43 12.88 -12.06 2.65
N ASP A 44 13.84 -12.90 3.01
CA ASP A 44 14.61 -12.71 4.24
C ASP A 44 15.53 -11.48 4.13
N LEU A 45 16.14 -11.28 2.97
CA LEU A 45 16.93 -10.08 2.69
C LEU A 45 16.07 -8.80 2.80
N ILE A 46 14.87 -8.80 2.24
CA ILE A 46 13.94 -7.65 2.29
C ILE A 46 13.58 -7.35 3.74
N VAL A 47 13.14 -8.36 4.49
CA VAL A 47 12.73 -8.20 5.88
C VAL A 47 13.89 -7.69 6.74
N ASN A 48 15.07 -8.30 6.62
CA ASN A 48 16.24 -7.93 7.43
C ASN A 48 16.67 -6.47 7.15
N ASN A 49 16.77 -6.07 5.88
CA ASN A 49 17.13 -4.70 5.50
C ASN A 49 16.11 -3.68 6.02
N ALA A 50 14.82 -3.99 5.87
CA ALA A 50 13.76 -3.10 6.34
C ALA A 50 13.76 -2.98 7.89
N VAL A 51 13.91 -4.08 8.60
CA VAL A 51 14.00 -4.09 10.08
C VAL A 51 15.19 -3.29 10.55
N GLU A 52 16.38 -3.51 9.97
CA GLU A 52 17.59 -2.75 10.33
C GLU A 52 17.38 -1.26 10.11
N THR A 53 16.87 -0.86 8.95
CA THR A 53 16.63 0.53 8.59
C THR A 53 15.61 1.20 9.52
N LEU A 54 14.45 0.58 9.74
CA LEU A 54 13.42 1.15 10.59
C LEU A 54 13.83 1.18 12.07
N THR A 55 14.54 0.17 12.55
CA THR A 55 15.08 0.16 13.92
C THR A 55 16.08 1.30 14.12
N ARG A 56 16.97 1.54 13.15
CA ARG A 56 17.92 2.66 13.18
C ARG A 56 17.18 4.00 13.19
N LEU A 57 16.21 4.21 12.29
CA LEU A 57 15.43 5.44 12.23
C LEU A 57 14.63 5.68 13.52
N LYS A 58 14.09 4.63 14.12
CA LYS A 58 13.43 4.72 15.43
C LYS A 58 14.39 5.18 16.52
N ASN A 59 15.58 4.58 16.59
CA ASN A 59 16.53 4.87 17.65
C ASN A 59 17.22 6.23 17.51
N GLU A 60 17.54 6.64 16.28
CA GLU A 60 18.27 7.87 16.00
C GLU A 60 17.36 9.09 15.82
N HIS A 61 16.14 8.89 15.32
CA HIS A 61 15.24 9.99 14.93
C HIS A 61 13.85 9.90 15.57
N GLY A 62 13.59 8.90 16.40
CA GLY A 62 12.30 8.76 17.08
C GLY A 62 11.14 8.35 16.17
N LEU A 63 11.41 7.70 15.03
CA LEU A 63 10.36 7.22 14.12
C LEU A 63 9.41 6.27 14.86
N GLN A 64 8.11 6.54 14.78
CA GLN A 64 7.08 5.71 15.42
C GLN A 64 6.18 5.04 14.40
N SER A 65 5.89 5.70 13.28
CA SER A 65 5.01 5.19 12.25
C SER A 65 5.57 5.36 10.84
N TYR A 66 5.07 4.53 9.93
CA TYR A 66 5.52 4.43 8.55
C TYR A 66 4.33 4.11 7.66
N VAL A 67 4.08 4.91 6.66
CA VAL A 67 3.06 4.63 5.65
C VAL A 67 3.72 3.97 4.44
N ASP A 68 3.48 2.68 4.28
CA ASP A 68 3.80 1.96 3.04
C ASP A 68 2.74 2.31 1.99
N ALA A 69 3.08 3.29 1.14
CA ALA A 69 2.20 3.80 0.11
C ALA A 69 2.16 2.91 -1.15
N THR A 70 2.59 1.66 -1.04
CA THR A 70 2.54 0.69 -2.14
C THR A 70 1.09 0.33 -2.45
N ALA A 71 0.61 0.80 -3.60
CA ALA A 71 -0.74 0.53 -4.08
C ALA A 71 -0.91 -0.93 -4.53
N LEU A 72 -2.15 -1.31 -4.91
CA LEU A 72 -2.47 -2.68 -5.34
C LEU A 72 -1.59 -3.18 -6.50
N ASP A 73 -1.24 -2.27 -7.41
CA ASP A 73 -0.46 -2.52 -8.61
C ASP A 73 1.06 -2.32 -8.43
N GLY A 74 1.50 -1.99 -7.22
CA GLY A 74 2.91 -1.74 -6.88
C GLY A 74 3.64 -2.92 -6.23
N GLY A 75 3.11 -4.13 -6.29
CA GLY A 75 3.77 -5.30 -5.68
C GLY A 75 3.62 -5.38 -4.16
N ARG A 76 2.56 -4.79 -3.60
CA ARG A 76 2.27 -4.73 -2.17
C ARG A 76 2.26 -6.11 -1.49
N MET A 77 3.00 -6.23 -0.37
CA MET A 77 3.11 -7.44 0.46
C MET A 77 2.81 -7.15 1.94
N PRO A 78 1.54 -7.13 2.37
CA PRO A 78 1.14 -6.78 3.73
C PRO A 78 1.77 -7.66 4.81
N GLU A 79 1.98 -8.94 4.52
CA GLU A 79 2.58 -9.90 5.45
C GLU A 79 4.06 -9.58 5.75
N ILE A 80 4.80 -9.08 4.76
CA ILE A 80 6.17 -8.58 4.97
C ILE A 80 6.12 -7.32 5.82
N CYS A 81 5.22 -6.39 5.53
CA CYS A 81 5.02 -5.18 6.32
C CYS A 81 4.71 -5.51 7.79
N LYS A 82 3.88 -6.52 8.03
CA LYS A 82 3.55 -6.97 9.39
C LYS A 82 4.76 -7.53 10.12
N GLU A 83 5.52 -8.41 9.50
CA GLU A 83 6.72 -8.99 10.09
C GLU A 83 7.77 -7.90 10.40
N VAL A 84 7.97 -6.96 9.48
CA VAL A 84 8.88 -5.83 9.69
C VAL A 84 8.42 -4.94 10.83
N SER A 85 7.11 -4.66 10.93
CA SER A 85 6.53 -3.90 12.05
C SER A 85 6.76 -4.58 13.39
N GLU A 86 6.48 -5.88 13.48
CA GLU A 86 6.65 -6.67 14.70
C GLU A 86 8.12 -6.72 15.16
N LYS A 87 9.07 -6.83 14.23
CA LYS A 87 10.49 -6.92 14.53
C LYS A 87 11.15 -5.57 14.84
N SER A 88 10.76 -4.50 14.14
CA SER A 88 11.31 -3.15 14.33
C SER A 88 10.63 -2.37 15.46
N GLY A 89 9.39 -2.75 15.77
CA GLY A 89 8.52 -1.99 16.68
C GLY A 89 8.10 -0.62 16.14
N VAL A 90 8.12 -0.43 14.80
CA VAL A 90 7.57 0.73 14.10
C VAL A 90 6.19 0.35 13.57
N GLN A 91 5.17 1.18 13.81
CA GLN A 91 3.82 0.95 13.27
C GLN A 91 3.86 1.13 11.75
N ILE A 92 3.35 0.14 11.00
CA ILE A 92 3.28 0.21 9.54
C ILE A 92 1.82 0.26 9.11
N ILE A 93 1.52 1.19 8.21
CA ILE A 93 0.20 1.42 7.65
C ILE A 93 0.27 1.06 6.17
N CYS A 94 -0.48 0.04 5.74
CA CYS A 94 -0.56 -0.33 4.33
C CYS A 94 -1.61 0.51 3.59
N ALA A 95 -1.38 0.70 2.28
CA ALA A 95 -2.31 1.37 1.39
C ALA A 95 -3.20 0.37 0.63
N THR A 96 -4.40 0.83 0.26
CA THR A 96 -5.17 0.33 -0.88
C THR A 96 -5.14 1.37 -2.01
N GLY A 97 -5.81 1.11 -3.12
CA GLY A 97 -5.88 2.03 -4.27
C GLY A 97 -4.90 1.69 -5.38
N TYR A 98 -4.79 2.57 -6.36
CA TYR A 98 -3.99 2.35 -7.58
C TYR A 98 -3.05 3.51 -7.87
N TYR A 99 -1.92 3.19 -8.52
CA TYR A 99 -0.97 4.19 -8.99
C TYR A 99 -1.53 4.93 -10.22
N TYR A 100 -0.79 5.91 -10.74
CA TYR A 100 -1.26 6.67 -11.90
C TYR A 100 -1.27 5.82 -13.18
N GLU A 101 -2.08 6.24 -14.15
CA GLU A 101 -2.37 5.45 -15.34
C GLU A 101 -1.15 5.08 -16.19
N GLY A 102 -0.13 5.95 -16.20
CA GLY A 102 1.03 5.77 -17.09
C GLY A 102 1.96 4.61 -16.71
N GLU A 103 2.07 4.29 -15.42
CA GLU A 103 3.03 3.29 -14.94
C GLU A 103 2.42 2.16 -14.12
N GLY A 104 1.27 2.38 -13.49
CA GLY A 104 0.71 1.44 -12.55
C GLY A 104 -0.62 0.84 -12.96
N SER A 105 -1.40 1.54 -13.72
CA SER A 105 -2.79 1.19 -13.91
C SER A 105 -2.99 -0.19 -14.56
N PRO A 106 -3.71 -1.10 -13.90
CA PRO A 106 -3.89 -2.44 -14.44
C PRO A 106 -4.70 -2.40 -15.72
N VAL A 107 -4.18 -3.03 -16.75
CA VAL A 107 -4.86 -3.26 -18.02
C VAL A 107 -6.22 -3.93 -17.80
N TYR A 108 -6.33 -4.76 -16.77
CA TYR A 108 -7.58 -5.40 -16.37
C TYR A 108 -8.71 -4.40 -16.11
N TRP A 109 -8.49 -3.38 -15.30
CA TRP A 109 -9.52 -2.39 -14.96
C TRP A 109 -9.83 -1.45 -16.13
N LYS A 110 -8.83 -1.12 -16.96
CA LYS A 110 -9.06 -0.39 -18.21
C LYS A 110 -9.95 -1.19 -19.17
N PHE A 111 -9.68 -2.49 -19.31
CA PHE A 111 -10.52 -3.38 -20.09
C PHE A 111 -11.94 -3.44 -19.52
N ARG A 112 -12.07 -3.63 -18.20
CA ARG A 112 -13.39 -3.65 -17.54
C ARG A 112 -14.17 -2.35 -17.75
N ALA A 113 -13.51 -1.19 -17.62
CA ALA A 113 -14.10 0.13 -17.86
C ALA A 113 -14.58 0.33 -19.30
N SER A 114 -13.95 -0.34 -20.27
CA SER A 114 -14.42 -0.32 -21.66
C SER A 114 -15.71 -1.12 -21.89
N LEU A 115 -16.09 -2.00 -20.97
CA LEU A 115 -17.30 -2.83 -21.02
C LEU A 115 -18.47 -2.24 -20.23
N GLY A 116 -18.19 -1.34 -19.29
CA GLY A 116 -19.22 -0.73 -18.45
C GLY A 116 -18.66 0.10 -17.31
N ASP A 117 -19.55 0.63 -16.47
CA ASP A 117 -19.14 1.38 -15.27
C ASP A 117 -18.59 0.40 -14.22
N ILE A 118 -17.37 0.69 -13.72
CA ILE A 118 -16.67 -0.12 -12.71
C ILE A 118 -16.57 0.57 -11.35
N ARG A 119 -17.26 1.68 -11.17
CA ARG A 119 -17.16 2.54 -9.97
C ARG A 119 -17.51 1.77 -8.70
N GLU A 120 -18.62 1.07 -8.70
CA GLU A 120 -19.08 0.28 -7.55
C GLU A 120 -18.09 -0.85 -7.22
N GLU A 121 -17.58 -1.55 -8.23
CA GLU A 121 -16.61 -2.63 -8.01
C GLU A 121 -15.31 -2.13 -7.39
N LEU A 122 -14.81 -0.96 -7.81
CA LEU A 122 -13.62 -0.34 -7.23
C LEU A 122 -13.89 0.16 -5.81
N TYR A 123 -15.05 0.75 -5.58
CA TYR A 123 -15.47 1.19 -4.24
C TYR A 123 -15.56 -0.02 -3.28
N GLU A 124 -16.22 -1.09 -3.69
CA GLU A 124 -16.29 -2.32 -2.90
C GLU A 124 -14.91 -2.90 -2.60
N LEU A 125 -13.99 -2.87 -3.58
CA LEU A 125 -12.61 -3.32 -3.39
C LEU A 125 -11.89 -2.48 -2.32
N PHE A 126 -11.92 -1.15 -2.43
CA PHE A 126 -11.25 -0.27 -1.48
C PHE A 126 -11.88 -0.39 -0.09
N MET A 127 -13.20 -0.39 -0.02
CA MET A 127 -13.93 -0.55 1.25
C MET A 127 -13.66 -1.89 1.91
N ARG A 128 -13.59 -2.99 1.14
CA ARG A 128 -13.25 -4.29 1.67
C ARG A 128 -11.85 -4.30 2.29
N GLU A 129 -10.87 -3.72 1.61
CA GLU A 129 -9.50 -3.68 2.11
C GLU A 129 -9.34 -2.78 3.35
N VAL A 130 -10.12 -1.71 3.46
CA VAL A 130 -10.13 -0.83 4.64
C VAL A 130 -10.88 -1.45 5.82
N THR A 131 -11.97 -2.20 5.56
CA THR A 131 -12.88 -2.65 6.63
C THR A 131 -12.71 -4.12 7.02
N VAL A 132 -12.33 -4.97 6.08
CA VAL A 132 -12.19 -6.43 6.29
C VAL A 132 -10.72 -6.84 6.28
N GLY A 133 -10.00 -6.53 5.19
CA GLY A 133 -8.58 -6.84 5.04
C GLY A 133 -8.16 -6.99 3.58
N ILE A 134 -6.88 -6.82 3.37
CA ILE A 134 -6.20 -6.98 2.09
C ILE A 134 -6.12 -8.48 1.77
N ARG A 135 -6.78 -8.90 0.70
CA ARG A 135 -6.93 -10.33 0.36
C ARG A 135 -7.53 -11.12 1.55
N ASP A 136 -6.88 -12.21 1.94
CA ASP A 136 -7.24 -13.08 3.07
C ASP A 136 -6.33 -12.91 4.31
N THR A 137 -5.50 -11.86 4.32
CA THR A 137 -4.52 -11.62 5.39
C THR A 137 -5.14 -11.13 6.69
N GLY A 138 -6.35 -10.54 6.64
CA GLY A 138 -6.96 -9.82 7.76
C GLY A 138 -6.29 -8.48 8.08
N ILE A 139 -5.19 -8.12 7.40
CA ILE A 139 -4.52 -6.82 7.54
C ILE A 139 -5.33 -5.77 6.77
N LYS A 140 -5.78 -4.74 7.46
CA LYS A 140 -6.60 -3.67 6.87
C LYS A 140 -5.71 -2.54 6.36
N ALA A 141 -6.08 -1.99 5.21
CA ALA A 141 -5.47 -0.75 4.74
C ALA A 141 -5.87 0.42 5.66
N GLY A 142 -4.90 1.31 5.93
CA GLY A 142 -5.13 2.52 6.73
C GLY A 142 -5.17 3.79 5.89
N VAL A 143 -4.78 3.72 4.62
CA VAL A 143 -4.81 4.83 3.67
C VAL A 143 -5.26 4.33 2.29
N ILE A 144 -5.84 5.24 1.49
CA ILE A 144 -6.13 4.99 0.08
C ILE A 144 -5.12 5.80 -0.73
N LYS A 145 -4.29 5.09 -1.51
CA LYS A 145 -3.29 5.71 -2.40
C LYS A 145 -3.84 5.81 -3.80
N VAL A 146 -3.88 7.02 -4.32
CA VAL A 146 -4.14 7.28 -5.74
C VAL A 146 -3.02 8.15 -6.31
N GLY A 147 -2.71 7.95 -7.58
CA GLY A 147 -1.71 8.73 -8.30
C GLY A 147 -2.32 9.51 -9.45
N SER A 148 -1.64 10.56 -9.88
CA SER A 148 -2.02 11.35 -11.05
C SER A 148 -0.85 11.51 -12.01
N SER A 149 -1.14 11.57 -13.29
CA SER A 149 -0.20 11.97 -14.33
C SER A 149 0.22 13.43 -14.15
N LYS A 150 1.41 13.75 -14.62
CA LYS A 150 2.04 15.06 -14.40
C LYS A 150 1.28 16.22 -15.04
N ASP A 151 0.87 16.05 -16.30
CA ASP A 151 0.37 17.18 -17.11
C ASP A 151 -1.15 17.18 -17.24
N VAL A 152 -1.78 16.02 -17.29
CA VAL A 152 -3.24 15.85 -17.45
C VAL A 152 -3.72 14.71 -16.60
N ILE A 153 -4.71 14.96 -15.77
CA ILE A 153 -5.43 13.88 -15.06
C ILE A 153 -6.32 13.15 -16.06
N THR A 154 -6.06 11.87 -16.26
CA THR A 154 -6.84 11.05 -17.20
C THR A 154 -8.23 10.73 -16.66
N ASP A 155 -9.13 10.26 -17.52
CA ASP A 155 -10.47 9.87 -17.06
C ASP A 155 -10.43 8.64 -16.13
N TYR A 156 -9.46 7.75 -16.30
CA TYR A 156 -9.23 6.67 -15.38
C TYR A 156 -8.75 7.18 -14.00
N GLU A 157 -7.82 8.12 -13.96
CA GLU A 157 -7.35 8.73 -12.72
C GLU A 157 -8.47 9.49 -12.01
N LYS A 158 -9.32 10.22 -12.74
CA LYS A 158 -10.52 10.85 -12.17
C LYS A 158 -11.44 9.82 -11.52
N LEU A 159 -11.68 8.69 -12.19
CA LEU A 159 -12.47 7.61 -11.62
C LEU A 159 -11.85 7.08 -10.30
N MET A 160 -10.53 6.92 -10.24
CA MET A 160 -9.84 6.50 -9.00
C MET A 160 -9.99 7.54 -7.88
N PHE A 161 -9.86 8.85 -8.19
CA PHE A 161 -10.07 9.91 -7.21
C PHE A 161 -11.51 9.94 -6.69
N GLU A 162 -12.49 9.86 -7.59
CA GLU A 162 -13.92 9.85 -7.23
C GLU A 162 -14.27 8.63 -6.36
N THR A 163 -13.63 7.48 -6.63
CA THR A 163 -13.86 6.26 -5.85
C THR A 163 -13.21 6.32 -4.46
N ALA A 164 -12.08 7.05 -4.34
CA ALA A 164 -11.35 7.19 -3.09
C ALA A 164 -11.90 8.27 -2.15
N ALA A 165 -12.75 9.18 -2.65
CA ALA A 165 -13.34 10.29 -1.89
C ALA A 165 -14.58 9.88 -1.10
#